data_9e048b4d47b39e7ef54b251e5f401aad
#
_entry.id   9e048b4d47b39e7ef54b251e5f401aad
#
_cell.length_a   1.000
_cell.length_b   1.000
_cell.length_c   1.000
_cell.angle_alpha   90.00
_cell.angle_beta   90.00
_cell.angle_gamma   90.00
#
_symmetry.space_group_name_H-M   'P 1'
#
loop_
_entity.id
_entity.type
_entity.pdbx_description
1 polymer ?
#
loop_
_entity_poly.entity_id
_entity_poly.type
_entity_poly.pdbx_seq_one_letter_code
_entity_poly.pdbx_strand_id
1 'polypeptide(L)'
;MTSAPLSDTAASAPPASAPPSATAPTSAPSSSAPSSSAPPIPRSSWLALVVILVAEMLDGLDALITSIGGPALLADLHGGPALLQWTAAAYTLSMASGLLIGGRLGDMFGKRRLFLIGMVGFTLGSLLSACAPVAGVLILGRVLQGLLGALMLPQGMGMIRSLFPGEHAAKAFGLFGPMMMVAGIGGPILAGVLMDIDPFGLSWRSLFAVNVIPCVLAVIAGIRLLPREDSARSLSLDWTGAALSATAMAAIVYPLVEGRELGWPAWTLAMLAGGIALLGVFLLQQRRRSRAGRDALIEPSLFRNRTFLAGLAIMLVFFGGTGAIGMLTALFLQMGLGMSPLLTSIVTIAEALGMMLGMAAAAKLGGTRRTMAIGMVIAALGQLLTLLGIAAQGTTVNAWLLTPMMLIAGLGIGIGMGPTFSIIITGVTDAEAGSASGALTSVQQISTALGVSTLGSLFFAIAAGTASPVLGFAHGLEAALAINVVLILLSIGLLRFLPQRAAEDAEEF
;
A
#
# COMPACT_ATOMS: atom_id res chain seq x y z
N MET A 1 76.76 -30.66 -19.94
CA MET A 1 77.97 -30.12 -19.31
C MET A 1 77.53 -29.55 -17.99
N THR A 2 77.86 -30.27 -16.98
CA THR A 2 78.47 -29.98 -15.70
C THR A 2 77.56 -29.31 -14.70
N SER A 3 77.17 -29.87 -13.70
CA SER A 3 77.64 -30.68 -12.57
C SER A 3 77.18 -29.97 -11.26
N ALA A 4 76.54 -30.73 -10.44
CA ALA A 4 76.31 -30.43 -9.01
C ALA A 4 77.64 -30.45 -8.22
N PRO A 5 77.78 -30.16 -6.94
CA PRO A 5 77.27 -31.09 -5.90
C PRO A 5 76.78 -30.49 -4.58
N LEU A 6 75.95 -31.27 -3.88
CA LEU A 6 75.82 -31.67 -2.47
C LEU A 6 76.81 -31.10 -1.41
N SER A 7 76.25 -30.76 -0.24
CA SER A 7 76.83 -31.17 1.04
C SER A 7 75.77 -31.22 2.17
N ASP A 8 75.66 -32.39 2.74
CA ASP A 8 75.09 -32.77 4.03
C ASP A 8 75.70 -32.01 5.20
N THR A 9 74.91 -31.81 6.23
CA THR A 9 75.36 -32.12 7.62
C THR A 9 74.12 -32.30 8.55
N ALA A 10 74.04 -33.51 9.03
CA ALA A 10 73.20 -33.90 10.15
C ALA A 10 73.81 -33.50 11.48
N ALA A 11 72.99 -33.16 12.49
CA ALA A 11 73.30 -33.48 13.90
C ALA A 11 72.07 -33.22 14.80
N SER A 12 71.51 -34.25 15.29
CA SER A 12 71.35 -34.70 16.68
C SER A 12 70.37 -33.97 17.58
N ALA A 13 69.31 -34.70 17.89
CA ALA A 13 68.48 -34.52 19.08
C ALA A 13 69.17 -35.04 20.38
N PRO A 14 68.85 -34.56 21.52
CA PRO A 14 68.50 -35.36 22.69
C PRO A 14 67.37 -34.82 23.55
N PRO A 15 67.05 -35.39 24.75
CA PRO A 15 65.95 -36.29 24.90
C PRO A 15 64.83 -35.73 25.82
N ALA A 16 63.71 -36.43 25.89
CA ALA A 16 62.56 -36.24 26.74
C ALA A 16 62.86 -36.15 28.24
N SER A 17 62.18 -35.28 28.95
CA SER A 17 61.93 -35.33 30.39
C SER A 17 60.44 -35.21 30.67
N ALA A 18 59.99 -36.12 31.49
CA ALA A 18 58.60 -36.39 31.89
C ALA A 18 57.97 -35.33 32.83
N PRO A 19 56.65 -35.38 33.07
CA PRO A 19 55.81 -34.30 33.59
C PRO A 19 55.77 -34.24 35.12
N PRO A 20 55.36 -33.15 35.71
CA PRO A 20 54.76 -33.15 37.04
C PRO A 20 53.23 -32.93 36.96
N SER A 21 52.66 -33.77 37.76
CA SER A 21 51.24 -33.98 38.11
C SER A 21 50.36 -32.76 38.34
N ALA A 22 49.12 -33.02 38.05
CA ALA A 22 47.89 -32.32 38.29
C ALA A 22 47.76 -31.58 39.64
N THR A 23 47.23 -30.36 39.52
CA THR A 23 46.25 -29.80 40.46
C THR A 23 45.25 -29.00 39.68
N ALA A 24 44.02 -29.48 39.62
CA ALA A 24 42.85 -28.70 39.16
C ALA A 24 42.51 -27.59 40.20
N PRO A 25 42.10 -26.44 39.74
CA PRO A 25 41.03 -25.73 40.42
C PRO A 25 39.82 -25.62 39.53
N THR A 26 38.81 -26.33 39.92
CA THR A 26 37.43 -26.11 39.59
C THR A 26 37.04 -24.67 39.95
N SER A 27 36.83 -23.85 38.98
CA SER A 27 35.99 -22.67 39.08
C SER A 27 35.45 -22.38 37.69
N ALA A 28 34.25 -22.89 37.41
CA ALA A 28 33.43 -22.42 36.32
C ALA A 28 33.19 -20.91 36.51
N PRO A 29 33.49 -20.06 35.51
CA PRO A 29 32.95 -18.74 35.57
C PRO A 29 31.45 -18.85 35.28
N SER A 30 30.67 -18.51 36.31
CA SER A 30 29.26 -18.19 36.17
C SER A 30 29.15 -16.99 35.25
N SER A 31 28.97 -17.24 33.96
CA SER A 31 28.56 -16.20 33.02
C SER A 31 27.09 -15.90 33.23
N SER A 32 26.76 -15.21 34.30
CA SER A 32 25.62 -14.33 34.34
C SER A 32 26.00 -13.11 33.55
N ALA A 33 25.90 -13.21 32.21
CA ALA A 33 25.85 -12.03 31.39
C ALA A 33 24.63 -11.19 31.88
N PRO A 34 24.81 -9.94 32.31
CA PRO A 34 23.67 -9.13 32.63
C PRO A 34 22.86 -9.04 31.35
N SER A 35 21.60 -9.41 31.42
CA SER A 35 20.59 -9.05 30.42
C SER A 35 20.64 -7.51 30.32
N SER A 36 21.35 -7.00 29.33
CA SER A 36 21.38 -5.56 29.06
C SER A 36 20.00 -5.20 28.59
N SER A 37 19.14 -4.83 29.53
CA SER A 37 17.89 -4.17 29.21
C SER A 37 18.24 -2.97 28.32
N ALA A 38 17.77 -2.99 27.07
CA ALA A 38 17.97 -1.87 26.17
C ALA A 38 17.58 -0.56 26.88
N PRO A 39 18.34 0.52 26.70
CA PRO A 39 18.06 1.78 27.38
C PRO A 39 16.62 2.23 27.12
N PRO A 40 15.94 2.82 28.11
CA PRO A 40 14.55 3.23 27.96
C PRO A 40 14.44 4.28 26.83
N ILE A 41 13.47 4.06 25.94
CA ILE A 41 13.21 4.96 24.82
C ILE A 41 12.76 6.34 25.35
N PRO A 42 13.37 7.44 24.90
CA PRO A 42 13.00 8.79 25.33
C PRO A 42 11.53 9.11 25.00
N ARG A 43 10.87 9.88 25.82
CA ARG A 43 9.49 10.35 25.56
C ARG A 43 9.37 11.10 24.22
N SER A 44 10.41 11.83 23.81
CA SER A 44 10.46 12.51 22.52
C SER A 44 10.33 11.56 21.33
N SER A 45 10.89 10.34 21.41
CA SER A 45 10.76 9.33 20.34
C SER A 45 9.32 8.83 20.20
N TRP A 46 8.60 8.64 21.31
CA TRP A 46 7.18 8.28 21.28
C TRP A 46 6.31 9.40 20.70
N LEU A 47 6.61 10.67 21.03
CA LEU A 47 5.91 11.82 20.44
C LEU A 47 6.22 11.94 18.94
N ALA A 48 7.45 11.68 18.51
CA ALA A 48 7.81 11.64 17.10
C ALA A 48 7.05 10.51 16.36
N LEU A 49 6.91 9.34 16.99
CA LEU A 49 6.11 8.24 16.45
C LEU A 49 4.65 8.64 16.25
N VAL A 50 4.05 9.34 17.24
CA VAL A 50 2.66 9.83 17.09
C VAL A 50 2.52 10.75 15.88
N VAL A 51 3.48 11.66 15.65
CA VAL A 51 3.46 12.55 14.47
C VAL A 51 3.49 11.72 13.17
N ILE A 52 4.36 10.71 13.10
CA ILE A 52 4.46 9.84 11.91
C ILE A 52 3.15 9.08 11.72
N LEU A 53 2.61 8.45 12.77
CA LEU A 53 1.37 7.69 12.72
C LEU A 53 0.17 8.56 12.33
N VAL A 54 0.08 9.79 12.84
CA VAL A 54 -1.00 10.74 12.47
C VAL A 54 -0.92 11.09 10.98
N ALA A 55 0.27 11.34 10.45
CA ALA A 55 0.44 11.64 9.03
C ALA A 55 0.00 10.48 8.13
N GLU A 56 0.40 9.26 8.47
CA GLU A 56 0.01 8.04 7.74
C GLU A 56 -1.50 7.75 7.88
N MET A 57 -2.06 8.02 9.06
CA MET A 57 -3.50 7.89 9.29
C MET A 57 -4.30 8.86 8.43
N LEU A 58 -3.85 10.11 8.29
CA LEU A 58 -4.53 11.11 7.47
C LEU A 58 -4.48 10.76 5.98
N ASP A 59 -3.36 10.19 5.51
CA ASP A 59 -3.25 9.65 4.15
C ASP A 59 -4.25 8.50 3.92
N GLY A 60 -4.31 7.55 4.84
CA GLY A 60 -5.27 6.44 4.80
C GLY A 60 -6.73 6.88 4.89
N LEU A 61 -7.04 7.87 5.73
CA LEU A 61 -8.37 8.48 5.83
C LEU A 61 -8.78 9.13 4.50
N ASP A 62 -7.89 9.93 3.91
CA ASP A 62 -8.15 10.66 2.66
C ASP A 62 -8.47 9.73 1.49
N ALA A 63 -7.81 8.58 1.41
CA ALA A 63 -8.08 7.57 0.39
C ALA A 63 -9.53 7.01 0.48
N LEU A 64 -10.08 6.88 1.69
CA LEU A 64 -11.40 6.30 1.94
C LEU A 64 -12.54 7.33 1.90
N ILE A 65 -12.29 8.55 2.35
CA ILE A 65 -13.25 9.64 2.45
C ILE A 65 -13.90 9.95 1.08
N THR A 66 -13.12 9.95 0.01
CA THR A 66 -13.57 10.31 -1.33
C THR A 66 -14.68 9.39 -1.87
N SER A 67 -14.75 8.14 -1.42
CA SER A 67 -15.80 7.20 -1.85
C SER A 67 -17.20 7.59 -1.36
N ILE A 68 -17.28 8.23 -0.18
CA ILE A 68 -18.56 8.63 0.44
C ILE A 68 -19.08 9.96 -0.14
N GLY A 69 -18.18 10.91 -0.43
CA GLY A 69 -18.56 12.22 -0.99
C GLY A 69 -18.87 12.23 -2.48
N GLY A 70 -18.71 11.09 -3.15
CA GLY A 70 -18.79 10.97 -4.61
C GLY A 70 -20.04 11.59 -5.26
N PRO A 71 -21.26 11.21 -4.87
CA PRO A 71 -22.49 11.74 -5.46
C PRO A 71 -22.64 13.25 -5.31
N ALA A 72 -22.31 13.82 -4.15
CA ALA A 72 -22.36 15.26 -3.91
C ALA A 72 -21.32 16.02 -4.75
N LEU A 73 -20.14 15.43 -4.91
CA LEU A 73 -19.09 15.98 -5.76
C LEU A 73 -19.50 16.03 -7.23
N LEU A 74 -20.15 14.98 -7.75
CA LEU A 74 -20.68 14.98 -9.13
C LEU A 74 -21.73 16.04 -9.34
N ALA A 75 -22.67 16.17 -8.37
CA ALA A 75 -23.74 17.13 -8.45
C ALA A 75 -23.22 18.59 -8.47
N ASP A 76 -22.25 18.90 -7.60
CA ASP A 76 -21.74 20.26 -7.44
C ASP A 76 -20.80 20.68 -8.60
N LEU A 77 -19.90 19.79 -9.04
CA LEU A 77 -18.97 20.10 -10.13
C LEU A 77 -19.54 19.78 -11.51
N HIS A 78 -20.81 19.36 -11.61
CA HIS A 78 -21.49 18.98 -12.86
C HIS A 78 -20.68 17.97 -13.68
N GLY A 79 -20.01 17.03 -12.97
CA GLY A 79 -19.09 16.06 -13.57
C GLY A 79 -19.81 14.75 -13.95
N GLY A 80 -19.27 14.06 -14.95
CA GLY A 80 -19.66 12.69 -15.29
C GLY A 80 -19.01 11.64 -14.39
N PRO A 81 -19.37 10.36 -14.56
CA PRO A 81 -18.78 9.23 -13.81
C PRO A 81 -17.25 9.17 -13.85
N ALA A 82 -16.63 9.62 -14.95
CA ALA A 82 -15.17 9.70 -15.08
C ALA A 82 -14.55 10.59 -14.00
N LEU A 83 -15.25 11.64 -13.52
CA LEU A 83 -14.71 12.51 -12.47
C LEU A 83 -14.45 11.75 -11.16
N LEU A 84 -15.33 10.82 -10.76
CA LEU A 84 -15.11 9.98 -9.57
C LEU A 84 -13.90 9.06 -9.75
N GLN A 85 -13.81 8.44 -10.92
CA GLN A 85 -12.68 7.57 -11.25
C GLN A 85 -11.36 8.37 -11.24
N TRP A 86 -11.34 9.58 -11.82
CA TRP A 86 -10.19 10.47 -11.78
C TRP A 86 -9.83 10.94 -10.37
N THR A 87 -10.81 11.22 -9.53
CA THR A 87 -10.56 11.66 -8.15
C THR A 87 -9.78 10.60 -7.36
N ALA A 88 -10.09 9.32 -7.57
CA ALA A 88 -9.37 8.21 -6.96
C ALA A 88 -8.07 7.87 -7.72
N ALA A 89 -8.14 7.72 -9.06
CA ALA A 89 -7.01 7.29 -9.88
C ALA A 89 -5.87 8.32 -9.91
N ALA A 90 -6.16 9.63 -9.96
CA ALA A 90 -5.14 10.67 -9.95
C ALA A 90 -4.30 10.64 -8.68
N TYR A 91 -4.93 10.41 -7.53
CA TYR A 91 -4.26 10.25 -6.25
C TYR A 91 -3.37 9.00 -6.22
N THR A 92 -3.95 7.82 -6.47
CA THR A 92 -3.23 6.54 -6.38
C THR A 92 -2.11 6.43 -7.41
N LEU A 93 -2.32 6.95 -8.62
CA LEU A 93 -1.33 6.94 -9.69
C LEU A 93 -0.14 7.85 -9.40
N SER A 94 -0.41 9.07 -8.94
CA SER A 94 0.65 10.02 -8.57
C SER A 94 1.41 9.53 -7.33
N MET A 95 0.72 8.91 -6.36
CA MET A 95 1.33 8.27 -5.21
C MET A 95 2.25 7.11 -5.62
N ALA A 96 1.78 6.21 -6.50
CA ALA A 96 2.61 5.12 -7.03
C ALA A 96 3.90 5.63 -7.68
N SER A 97 3.79 6.71 -8.48
CA SER A 97 4.93 7.33 -9.14
C SER A 97 5.90 7.98 -8.14
N GLY A 98 5.37 8.64 -7.11
CA GLY A 98 6.14 9.28 -6.05
C GLY A 98 6.86 8.29 -5.14
N LEU A 99 6.22 7.14 -4.82
CA LEU A 99 6.80 6.11 -3.95
C LEU A 99 8.10 5.51 -4.52
N LEU A 100 8.18 5.36 -5.86
CA LEU A 100 9.39 4.83 -6.51
C LEU A 100 10.64 5.70 -6.29
N ILE A 101 10.46 7.00 -6.16
CA ILE A 101 11.57 7.96 -5.95
C ILE A 101 11.65 8.46 -4.51
N GLY A 102 10.54 8.41 -3.76
CA GLY A 102 10.41 8.98 -2.43
C GLY A 102 11.46 8.45 -1.45
N GLY A 103 11.65 7.14 -1.40
CA GLY A 103 12.65 6.52 -0.54
C GLY A 103 14.06 7.06 -0.77
N ARG A 104 14.50 7.12 -2.02
CA ARG A 104 15.83 7.62 -2.41
C ARG A 104 16.02 9.12 -2.15
N LEU A 105 14.95 9.90 -2.39
CA LEU A 105 14.98 11.33 -2.05
C LEU A 105 15.24 11.53 -0.56
N GLY A 106 14.65 10.70 0.31
CA GLY A 106 14.88 10.76 1.75
C GLY A 106 16.32 10.48 2.16
N ASP A 107 16.92 9.48 1.55
CA ASP A 107 18.32 9.12 1.80
C ASP A 107 19.28 10.24 1.33
N MET A 108 18.95 10.93 0.21
CA MET A 108 19.76 12.03 -0.35
C MET A 108 19.60 13.36 0.40
N PHE A 109 18.38 13.73 0.74
CA PHE A 109 18.06 15.06 1.27
C PHE A 109 17.68 15.08 2.77
N GLY A 110 17.68 13.89 3.41
CA GLY A 110 17.31 13.70 4.81
C GLY A 110 15.81 13.39 4.99
N LYS A 111 15.52 12.29 5.68
CA LYS A 111 14.16 11.74 5.86
C LYS A 111 13.21 12.75 6.50
N ARG A 112 13.63 13.41 7.59
CA ARG A 112 12.82 14.45 8.26
C ARG A 112 12.40 15.56 7.30
N ARG A 113 13.33 16.07 6.49
CA ARG A 113 13.05 17.18 5.55
C ARG A 113 12.01 16.76 4.52
N LEU A 114 12.19 15.58 3.94
CA LEU A 114 11.27 15.07 2.91
C LEU A 114 9.90 14.73 3.50
N PHE A 115 9.84 14.17 4.70
CA PHE A 115 8.58 13.92 5.40
C PHE A 115 7.79 15.23 5.61
N LEU A 116 8.45 16.29 6.11
CA LEU A 116 7.80 17.59 6.31
C LEU A 116 7.37 18.24 4.98
N ILE A 117 8.17 18.14 3.93
CA ILE A 117 7.79 18.61 2.59
C ILE A 117 6.56 17.84 2.10
N GLY A 118 6.54 16.51 2.27
CA GLY A 118 5.39 15.66 1.94
C GLY A 118 4.12 16.09 2.68
N MET A 119 4.21 16.28 4.00
CA MET A 119 3.07 16.73 4.82
C MET A 119 2.55 18.12 4.41
N VAL A 120 3.45 19.08 4.20
CA VAL A 120 3.05 20.43 3.74
C VAL A 120 2.39 20.34 2.38
N GLY A 121 2.96 19.57 1.46
CA GLY A 121 2.41 19.40 0.12
C GLY A 121 1.08 18.66 0.11
N PHE A 122 0.93 17.60 0.93
CA PHE A 122 -0.34 16.92 1.14
C PHE A 122 -1.41 17.89 1.68
N THR A 123 -1.05 18.72 2.66
CA THR A 123 -1.95 19.75 3.21
C THR A 123 -2.39 20.76 2.14
N LEU A 124 -1.45 21.24 1.33
CA LEU A 124 -1.75 22.18 0.23
C LEU A 124 -2.63 21.53 -0.84
N GLY A 125 -2.39 20.26 -1.17
CA GLY A 125 -3.24 19.49 -2.07
C GLY A 125 -4.65 19.29 -1.52
N SER A 126 -4.79 18.98 -0.22
CA SER A 126 -6.08 18.92 0.47
C SER A 126 -6.82 20.27 0.43
N LEU A 127 -6.12 21.37 0.72
CA LEU A 127 -6.70 22.70 0.66
C LEU A 127 -7.14 23.07 -0.77
N LEU A 128 -6.30 22.75 -1.77
CA LEU A 128 -6.64 22.98 -3.18
C LEU A 128 -7.89 22.16 -3.59
N SER A 129 -7.99 20.90 -3.13
CA SER A 129 -9.16 20.05 -3.37
C SER A 129 -10.41 20.59 -2.67
N ALA A 130 -10.29 21.04 -1.41
CA ALA A 130 -11.38 21.66 -0.66
C ALA A 130 -11.89 22.96 -1.30
N CYS A 131 -11.02 23.74 -1.91
CA CYS A 131 -11.36 25.01 -2.57
C CYS A 131 -11.65 24.86 -4.07
N ALA A 132 -11.71 23.65 -4.60
CA ALA A 132 -11.84 23.43 -6.04
C ALA A 132 -13.16 23.96 -6.61
N PRO A 133 -13.13 24.94 -7.55
CA PRO A 133 -14.32 25.45 -8.20
C PRO A 133 -14.72 24.62 -9.44
N VAL A 134 -13.81 23.82 -9.97
CA VAL A 134 -13.98 22.98 -11.17
C VAL A 134 -13.23 21.67 -11.04
N ALA A 135 -13.67 20.65 -11.77
CA ALA A 135 -13.10 19.30 -11.75
C ALA A 135 -11.57 19.26 -11.95
N GLY A 136 -11.04 20.06 -12.88
CA GLY A 136 -9.60 20.12 -13.16
C GLY A 136 -8.75 20.55 -11.96
N VAL A 137 -9.24 21.49 -11.15
CA VAL A 137 -8.56 21.94 -9.92
C VAL A 137 -8.59 20.85 -8.85
N LEU A 138 -9.70 20.14 -8.73
CA LEU A 138 -9.81 18.98 -7.82
C LEU A 138 -8.81 17.90 -8.21
N ILE A 139 -8.78 17.50 -9.49
CA ILE A 139 -7.84 16.49 -10.01
C ILE A 139 -6.39 16.92 -9.77
N LEU A 140 -6.05 18.21 -10.01
CA LEU A 140 -4.73 18.74 -9.70
C LEU A 140 -4.40 18.62 -8.20
N GLY A 141 -5.35 18.95 -7.33
CA GLY A 141 -5.22 18.76 -5.88
C GLY A 141 -4.92 17.30 -5.53
N ARG A 142 -5.63 16.36 -6.14
CA ARG A 142 -5.42 14.90 -5.95
C ARG A 142 -4.04 14.44 -6.43
N VAL A 143 -3.57 14.95 -7.58
CA VAL A 143 -2.21 14.66 -8.07
C VAL A 143 -1.16 15.18 -7.09
N LEU A 144 -1.31 16.40 -6.58
CA LEU A 144 -0.39 16.97 -5.59
C LEU A 144 -0.40 16.19 -4.27
N GLN A 145 -1.59 15.83 -3.77
CA GLN A 145 -1.73 15.01 -2.56
C GLN A 145 -1.01 13.66 -2.73
N GLY A 146 -1.27 12.93 -3.81
CA GLY A 146 -0.67 11.64 -4.05
C GLY A 146 0.86 11.71 -4.21
N LEU A 147 1.35 12.65 -5.05
CA LEU A 147 2.79 12.79 -5.31
C LEU A 147 3.58 13.19 -4.05
N LEU A 148 3.05 14.13 -3.26
CA LEU A 148 3.72 14.63 -2.07
C LEU A 148 3.44 13.74 -0.85
N GLY A 149 2.27 13.11 -0.74
CA GLY A 149 1.97 12.05 0.21
C GLY A 149 2.93 10.87 0.10
N ALA A 150 3.30 10.48 -1.13
CA ALA A 150 4.27 9.42 -1.37
C ALA A 150 5.67 9.69 -0.78
N LEU A 151 5.98 10.93 -0.43
CA LEU A 151 7.22 11.27 0.27
C LEU A 151 7.15 10.95 1.78
N MET A 152 5.95 10.80 2.37
CA MET A 152 5.80 10.58 3.81
C MET A 152 6.09 9.14 4.21
N LEU A 153 5.44 8.17 3.57
CA LEU A 153 5.47 6.76 3.97
C LEU A 153 6.89 6.17 4.11
N PRO A 154 7.78 6.23 3.09
CA PRO A 154 9.13 5.67 3.22
C PRO A 154 9.97 6.39 4.27
N GLN A 155 9.76 7.69 4.45
CA GLN A 155 10.49 8.48 5.45
C GLN A 155 10.02 8.15 6.86
N GLY A 156 8.70 8.01 7.08
CA GLY A 156 8.10 7.61 8.35
C GLY A 156 8.64 6.26 8.80
N MET A 157 8.59 5.25 7.94
CA MET A 157 9.11 3.91 8.19
C MET A 157 10.63 3.91 8.50
N GLY A 158 11.40 4.71 7.75
CA GLY A 158 12.84 4.87 7.98
C GLY A 158 13.16 5.51 9.33
N MET A 159 12.44 6.58 9.70
CA MET A 159 12.63 7.27 10.99
C MET A 159 12.20 6.39 12.18
N ILE A 160 11.20 5.54 12.06
CA ILE A 160 10.81 4.62 13.14
C ILE A 160 11.95 3.65 13.45
N ARG A 161 12.60 3.09 12.42
CA ARG A 161 13.76 2.20 12.62
C ARG A 161 14.92 2.88 13.35
N SER A 162 15.16 4.16 13.08
CA SER A 162 16.23 4.91 13.77
C SER A 162 15.84 5.33 15.20
N LEU A 163 14.55 5.65 15.45
CA LEU A 163 14.05 6.04 16.75
C LEU A 163 13.89 4.87 17.75
N PHE A 164 13.63 3.66 17.21
CA PHE A 164 13.32 2.46 18.00
C PHE A 164 14.21 1.29 17.58
N PRO A 165 15.47 1.23 18.05
CA PRO A 165 16.38 0.14 17.71
C PRO A 165 15.98 -1.18 18.39
N GLY A 166 16.36 -2.31 17.78
CA GLY A 166 16.18 -3.65 18.33
C GLY A 166 14.72 -4.02 18.58
N GLU A 167 14.42 -4.63 19.70
CA GLU A 167 13.07 -5.10 20.07
C GLU A 167 12.02 -4.00 20.17
N HIS A 168 12.41 -2.74 20.35
CA HIS A 168 11.50 -1.61 20.42
C HIS A 168 10.89 -1.28 19.05
N ALA A 169 11.57 -1.63 17.95
CA ALA A 169 11.03 -1.45 16.60
C ALA A 169 9.74 -2.24 16.41
N ALA A 170 9.70 -3.50 16.84
CA ALA A 170 8.51 -4.33 16.74
C ALA A 170 7.29 -3.71 17.47
N LYS A 171 7.52 -3.10 18.66
CA LYS A 171 6.47 -2.40 19.40
C LYS A 171 5.98 -1.15 18.66
N ALA A 172 6.90 -0.36 18.08
CA ALA A 172 6.55 0.86 17.34
C ALA A 172 5.78 0.51 16.05
N PHE A 173 6.24 -0.48 15.28
CA PHE A 173 5.52 -0.96 14.09
C PHE A 173 4.19 -1.62 14.44
N GLY A 174 4.08 -2.28 15.61
CA GLY A 174 2.83 -2.85 16.09
C GLY A 174 1.70 -1.82 16.25
N LEU A 175 1.99 -0.53 16.40
CA LEU A 175 0.99 0.53 16.47
C LEU A 175 0.38 0.91 15.10
N PHE A 176 1.01 0.50 13.97
CA PHE A 176 0.42 0.71 12.65
C PHE A 176 -0.90 -0.03 12.46
N GLY A 177 -1.03 -1.23 13.00
CA GLY A 177 -2.28 -1.99 12.92
C GLY A 177 -3.47 -1.24 13.54
N PRO A 178 -3.42 -0.86 14.84
CA PRO A 178 -4.45 -0.03 15.47
C PRO A 178 -4.70 1.30 14.76
N MET A 179 -3.64 1.95 14.25
CA MET A 179 -3.77 3.20 13.51
C MET A 179 -4.54 2.99 12.19
N MET A 180 -4.19 1.99 11.40
CA MET A 180 -4.90 1.65 10.16
C MET A 180 -6.36 1.27 10.44
N MET A 181 -6.64 0.66 11.59
CA MET A 181 -8.00 0.40 12.05
C MET A 181 -8.79 1.70 12.26
N VAL A 182 -8.18 2.67 12.95
CA VAL A 182 -8.80 3.99 13.16
C VAL A 182 -9.05 4.70 11.83
N ALA A 183 -8.12 4.61 10.87
CA ALA A 183 -8.31 5.16 9.53
C ALA A 183 -9.43 4.42 8.77
N GLY A 184 -9.42 3.08 8.76
CA GLY A 184 -10.35 2.25 7.99
C GLY A 184 -11.80 2.35 8.48
N ILE A 185 -12.02 2.46 9.79
CA ILE A 185 -13.35 2.60 10.41
C ILE A 185 -13.72 4.08 10.54
N GLY A 186 -12.79 4.88 11.05
CA GLY A 186 -13.02 6.30 11.33
C GLY A 186 -13.21 7.13 10.07
N GLY A 187 -12.54 6.78 8.96
CA GLY A 187 -12.64 7.49 7.68
C GLY A 187 -14.06 7.56 7.14
N PRO A 188 -14.69 6.44 6.83
CA PRO A 188 -16.08 6.43 6.37
C PRO A 188 -17.06 7.08 7.35
N ILE A 189 -16.92 6.83 8.67
CA ILE A 189 -17.79 7.49 9.69
C ILE A 189 -17.61 9.00 9.64
N LEU A 190 -16.37 9.46 9.68
CA LEU A 190 -16.07 10.89 9.64
C LEU A 190 -16.62 11.53 8.36
N ALA A 191 -16.44 10.84 7.22
CA ALA A 191 -17.01 11.29 5.96
C ALA A 191 -18.53 11.38 5.99
N GLY A 192 -19.21 10.33 6.47
CA GLY A 192 -20.67 10.32 6.58
C GLY A 192 -21.18 11.42 7.50
N VAL A 193 -20.56 11.60 8.67
CA VAL A 193 -20.92 12.66 9.63
C VAL A 193 -20.72 14.06 9.03
N LEU A 194 -19.57 14.31 8.37
CA LEU A 194 -19.29 15.59 7.73
C LEU A 194 -20.25 15.91 6.59
N MET A 195 -20.67 14.90 5.84
CA MET A 195 -21.60 15.04 4.74
C MET A 195 -23.05 15.31 5.25
N ASP A 196 -23.47 14.64 6.33
CA ASP A 196 -24.83 14.80 6.88
C ASP A 196 -24.98 16.10 7.71
N ILE A 197 -23.95 16.50 8.47
CA ILE A 197 -23.95 17.76 9.25
C ILE A 197 -23.74 18.97 8.33
N ASP A 198 -23.02 18.79 7.25
CA ASP A 198 -22.61 19.82 6.28
C ASP A 198 -22.09 21.11 6.95
N PRO A 199 -20.97 21.03 7.71
CA PRO A 199 -20.45 22.17 8.44
C PRO A 199 -20.11 23.31 7.50
N PHE A 200 -20.69 24.48 7.75
CA PHE A 200 -20.50 25.71 6.96
C PHE A 200 -21.01 25.64 5.51
N GLY A 201 -21.86 24.67 5.14
CA GLY A 201 -22.32 24.49 3.76
C GLY A 201 -21.21 24.05 2.78
N LEU A 202 -20.17 23.38 3.31
CA LEU A 202 -19.02 22.95 2.51
C LEU A 202 -19.29 21.64 1.74
N SER A 203 -20.32 20.87 2.13
CA SER A 203 -20.65 19.59 1.50
C SER A 203 -19.40 18.68 1.36
N TRP A 204 -19.18 18.06 0.20
CA TRP A 204 -18.01 17.21 -0.08
C TRP A 204 -16.64 17.91 0.14
N ARG A 205 -16.59 19.25 0.10
CA ARG A 205 -15.34 20.01 0.38
C ARG A 205 -14.86 19.85 1.80
N SER A 206 -15.79 19.63 2.75
CA SER A 206 -15.47 19.35 4.15
C SER A 206 -14.59 18.12 4.32
N LEU A 207 -14.71 17.14 3.41
CA LEU A 207 -13.95 15.90 3.42
C LEU A 207 -12.45 16.14 3.18
N PHE A 208 -12.10 17.13 2.40
CA PHE A 208 -10.70 17.53 2.19
C PHE A 208 -10.25 18.56 3.25
N ALA A 209 -11.12 19.48 3.61
CA ALA A 209 -10.81 20.52 4.59
C ALA A 209 -10.47 19.95 5.98
N VAL A 210 -11.08 18.82 6.36
CA VAL A 210 -10.83 18.17 7.66
C VAL A 210 -9.38 17.73 7.85
N ASN A 211 -8.66 17.43 6.78
CA ASN A 211 -7.25 17.04 6.83
C ASN A 211 -6.33 18.23 7.17
N VAL A 212 -6.74 19.47 6.87
CA VAL A 212 -5.86 20.64 6.94
C VAL A 212 -5.38 20.92 8.37
N ILE A 213 -6.30 20.96 9.34
CA ILE A 213 -5.94 21.29 10.73
C ILE A 213 -5.01 20.24 11.35
N PRO A 214 -5.34 18.92 11.33
CA PRO A 214 -4.45 17.90 11.85
C PRO A 214 -3.07 17.87 11.16
N CYS A 215 -3.03 18.06 9.83
CA CYS A 215 -1.77 18.13 9.09
C CYS A 215 -0.90 19.32 9.51
N VAL A 216 -1.49 20.52 9.65
CA VAL A 216 -0.75 21.71 10.13
C VAL A 216 -0.19 21.47 11.53
N LEU A 217 -0.99 20.92 12.45
CA LEU A 217 -0.53 20.57 13.80
C LEU A 217 0.60 19.53 13.75
N ALA A 218 0.48 18.51 12.90
CA ALA A 218 1.50 17.48 12.73
C ALA A 218 2.78 18.05 12.10
N VAL A 219 2.70 19.03 11.17
CA VAL A 219 3.87 19.75 10.63
C VAL A 219 4.58 20.52 11.74
N ILE A 220 3.84 21.30 12.53
CA ILE A 220 4.40 22.08 13.65
C ILE A 220 5.08 21.16 14.67
N ALA A 221 4.42 20.07 15.05
CA ALA A 221 4.98 19.05 15.94
C ALA A 221 6.21 18.37 15.32
N GLY A 222 6.15 18.01 14.04
CA GLY A 222 7.23 17.36 13.31
C GLY A 222 8.50 18.22 13.20
N ILE A 223 8.36 19.53 13.02
CA ILE A 223 9.49 20.46 13.03
C ILE A 223 10.22 20.42 14.37
N ARG A 224 9.55 20.14 15.48
CA ARG A 224 10.14 20.13 16.83
C ARG A 224 10.60 18.75 17.28
N LEU A 225 9.88 17.70 16.89
CA LEU A 225 10.00 16.36 17.47
C LEU A 225 10.74 15.35 16.58
N LEU A 226 10.68 15.48 15.24
CA LEU A 226 11.34 14.53 14.36
C LEU A 226 12.86 14.66 14.39
N PRO A 227 13.60 13.54 14.39
CA PRO A 227 15.05 13.53 14.46
C PRO A 227 15.67 14.16 13.22
N ARG A 228 16.81 14.84 13.39
CA ARG A 228 17.65 15.30 12.31
C ARG A 228 18.64 14.18 11.98
N GLU A 229 18.56 13.65 10.78
CA GLU A 229 19.49 12.65 10.28
C GLU A 229 20.40 13.27 9.22
N ASP A 230 21.66 12.84 9.20
CA ASP A 230 22.59 13.25 8.15
C ASP A 230 22.23 12.56 6.83
N SER A 231 22.29 13.30 5.74
CA SER A 231 21.97 12.82 4.41
C SER A 231 23.18 12.20 3.73
N ALA A 232 23.02 11.04 3.11
CA ALA A 232 24.02 10.42 2.26
C ALA A 232 23.99 11.03 0.86
N ARG A 233 24.81 12.03 0.58
CA ARG A 233 24.84 12.79 -0.69
C ARG A 233 25.32 12.03 -1.93
N SER A 234 25.70 10.76 -1.83
CA SER A 234 26.33 9.99 -2.90
C SER A 234 25.38 9.25 -3.86
N LEU A 235 24.07 9.27 -3.58
CA LEU A 235 23.09 8.56 -4.39
C LEU A 235 22.65 9.38 -5.62
N SER A 236 22.47 8.70 -6.77
CA SER A 236 21.97 9.30 -8.00
C SER A 236 20.47 9.01 -8.21
N LEU A 237 19.68 10.01 -8.58
CA LEU A 237 18.28 9.83 -8.94
C LEU A 237 18.11 9.44 -10.40
N ASP A 238 17.17 8.54 -10.66
CA ASP A 238 16.75 8.16 -12.00
C ASP A 238 15.50 8.96 -12.42
N TRP A 239 15.68 10.24 -12.73
CA TRP A 239 14.60 11.10 -13.22
C TRP A 239 13.99 10.57 -14.52
N THR A 240 14.80 9.96 -15.38
CA THR A 240 14.33 9.37 -16.66
C THR A 240 13.41 8.19 -16.40
N GLY A 241 13.80 7.30 -15.49
CA GLY A 241 12.95 6.16 -15.09
C GLY A 241 11.66 6.61 -14.42
N ALA A 242 11.73 7.61 -13.54
CA ALA A 242 10.54 8.18 -12.90
C ALA A 242 9.58 8.80 -13.91
N ALA A 243 10.09 9.60 -14.85
CA ALA A 243 9.26 10.19 -15.91
C ALA A 243 8.65 9.13 -16.83
N LEU A 244 9.43 8.11 -17.23
CA LEU A 244 8.95 7.00 -18.05
C LEU A 244 7.85 6.21 -17.36
N SER A 245 8.02 5.85 -16.07
CA SER A 245 7.00 5.10 -15.33
C SER A 245 5.72 5.91 -15.14
N ALA A 246 5.83 7.19 -14.74
CA ALA A 246 4.67 8.08 -14.58
C ALA A 246 3.90 8.28 -15.88
N THR A 247 4.62 8.54 -17.00
CA THR A 247 4.01 8.72 -18.33
C THR A 247 3.36 7.43 -18.83
N ALA A 248 4.02 6.27 -18.64
CA ALA A 248 3.45 4.97 -19.01
C ALA A 248 2.14 4.71 -18.26
N MET A 249 2.11 4.96 -16.94
CA MET A 249 0.91 4.77 -16.14
C MET A 249 -0.21 5.73 -16.54
N ALA A 250 0.10 7.00 -16.74
CA ALA A 250 -0.88 7.98 -17.22
C ALA A 250 -1.46 7.57 -18.59
N ALA A 251 -0.62 7.08 -19.50
CA ALA A 251 -1.03 6.62 -20.82
C ALA A 251 -1.87 5.31 -20.78
N ILE A 252 -1.78 4.52 -19.71
CA ILE A 252 -2.62 3.34 -19.50
C ILE A 252 -3.95 3.74 -18.84
N VAL A 253 -3.90 4.54 -17.78
CA VAL A 253 -5.09 4.88 -16.97
C VAL A 253 -6.03 5.82 -17.71
N TYR A 254 -5.51 6.82 -18.43
CA TYR A 254 -6.33 7.77 -19.15
C TYR A 254 -7.36 7.13 -20.10
N PRO A 255 -6.97 6.22 -21.00
CA PRO A 255 -7.93 5.54 -21.86
C PRO A 255 -8.95 4.67 -21.10
N LEU A 256 -8.56 4.10 -19.98
CA LEU A 256 -9.45 3.25 -19.19
C LEU A 256 -10.53 4.07 -18.46
N VAL A 257 -10.24 5.31 -18.08
CA VAL A 257 -11.19 6.22 -17.45
C VAL A 257 -12.08 6.91 -18.50
N GLU A 258 -11.46 7.56 -19.49
CA GLU A 258 -12.16 8.42 -20.46
C GLU A 258 -12.68 7.65 -21.67
N GLY A 259 -12.12 6.49 -21.98
CA GLY A 259 -12.40 5.76 -23.21
C GLY A 259 -13.90 5.51 -23.42
N ARG A 260 -14.64 5.23 -22.36
CA ARG A 260 -16.09 5.02 -22.43
C ARG A 260 -16.82 6.31 -22.81
N GLU A 261 -16.50 7.44 -22.17
CA GLU A 261 -17.17 8.72 -22.44
C GLU A 261 -16.84 9.24 -23.83
N LEU A 262 -15.64 8.94 -24.32
CA LEU A 262 -15.18 9.28 -25.68
C LEU A 262 -15.64 8.29 -26.76
N GLY A 263 -16.29 7.18 -26.40
CA GLY A 263 -16.73 6.15 -27.35
C GLY A 263 -15.60 5.26 -27.90
N TRP A 264 -14.49 5.12 -27.18
CA TRP A 264 -13.32 4.30 -27.53
C TRP A 264 -12.71 4.62 -28.92
N PRO A 265 -12.37 5.86 -29.20
CA PRO A 265 -11.74 6.19 -30.47
C PRO A 265 -10.39 5.51 -30.62
N ALA A 266 -9.94 5.25 -31.85
CA ALA A 266 -8.72 4.49 -32.13
C ALA A 266 -7.46 5.06 -31.44
N TRP A 267 -7.40 6.37 -31.22
CA TRP A 267 -6.27 7.00 -30.53
C TRP A 267 -6.19 6.63 -29.04
N THR A 268 -7.31 6.37 -28.35
CA THR A 268 -7.29 5.89 -26.95
C THR A 268 -6.74 4.49 -26.86
N LEU A 269 -7.08 3.62 -27.81
CA LEU A 269 -6.51 2.28 -27.90
C LEU A 269 -5.02 2.32 -28.25
N ALA A 270 -4.63 3.21 -29.16
CA ALA A 270 -3.22 3.45 -29.46
C ALA A 270 -2.43 3.99 -28.27
N MET A 271 -3.04 4.89 -27.46
CA MET A 271 -2.47 5.43 -26.23
C MET A 271 -2.28 4.33 -25.19
N LEU A 272 -3.27 3.43 -25.02
CA LEU A 272 -3.17 2.28 -24.12
C LEU A 272 -2.02 1.35 -24.52
N ALA A 273 -1.95 0.99 -25.81
CA ALA A 273 -0.86 0.16 -26.33
C ALA A 273 0.51 0.85 -26.18
N GLY A 274 0.57 2.16 -26.44
CA GLY A 274 1.75 3.00 -26.25
C GLY A 274 2.20 3.04 -24.79
N GLY A 275 1.27 3.14 -23.84
CA GLY A 275 1.54 3.09 -22.40
C GLY A 275 2.15 1.75 -21.97
N ILE A 276 1.61 0.64 -22.45
CA ILE A 276 2.16 -0.71 -22.21
C ILE A 276 3.57 -0.84 -22.80
N ALA A 277 3.76 -0.35 -24.04
CA ALA A 277 5.08 -0.34 -24.67
C ALA A 277 6.08 0.52 -23.88
N LEU A 278 5.66 1.69 -23.41
CA LEU A 278 6.48 2.60 -22.61
C LEU A 278 6.88 1.99 -21.26
N LEU A 279 5.99 1.19 -20.64
CA LEU A 279 6.32 0.38 -19.46
C LEU A 279 7.44 -0.63 -19.77
N GLY A 280 7.37 -1.28 -20.94
CA GLY A 280 8.45 -2.13 -21.44
C GLY A 280 9.76 -1.38 -21.61
N VAL A 281 9.73 -0.16 -22.17
CA VAL A 281 10.90 0.72 -22.30
C VAL A 281 11.47 1.09 -20.93
N PHE A 282 10.60 1.42 -19.95
CA PHE A 282 11.01 1.66 -18.56
C PHE A 282 11.76 0.47 -17.98
N LEU A 283 11.24 -0.76 -18.09
CA LEU A 283 11.89 -1.96 -17.59
C LEU A 283 13.26 -2.23 -18.28
N LEU A 284 13.34 -1.98 -19.59
CA LEU A 284 14.59 -2.07 -20.33
C LEU A 284 15.61 -1.02 -19.88
N GLN A 285 15.17 0.20 -19.63
CA GLN A 285 16.00 1.29 -19.12
C GLN A 285 16.52 0.97 -17.71
N GLN A 286 15.70 0.42 -16.81
CA GLN A 286 16.13 -0.03 -15.48
C GLN A 286 17.22 -1.11 -15.58
N ARG A 287 17.03 -2.11 -16.46
CA ARG A 287 18.04 -3.15 -16.70
C ARG A 287 19.37 -2.60 -17.24
N ARG A 288 19.32 -1.64 -18.19
CA ARG A 288 20.52 -0.99 -18.73
C ARG A 288 21.26 -0.18 -17.67
N ARG A 289 20.51 0.51 -16.83
CA ARG A 289 21.04 1.37 -15.77
C ARG A 289 21.75 0.56 -14.69
N SER A 290 21.13 -0.51 -14.22
CA SER A 290 21.75 -1.43 -13.26
C SER A 290 23.00 -2.12 -13.82
N ARG A 291 22.97 -2.56 -15.11
CA ARG A 291 24.16 -3.12 -15.78
C ARG A 291 25.32 -2.11 -15.91
N ALA A 292 25.01 -0.83 -15.96
CA ALA A 292 26.00 0.25 -15.99
C ALA A 292 26.50 0.64 -14.58
N GLY A 293 26.15 -0.10 -13.53
CA GLY A 293 26.52 0.19 -12.13
C GLY A 293 25.87 1.47 -11.58
N ARG A 294 24.78 1.93 -12.21
CA ARG A 294 24.01 3.10 -11.75
C ARG A 294 22.81 2.66 -10.96
N ASP A 295 22.41 3.47 -9.97
CA ASP A 295 21.24 3.20 -9.16
C ASP A 295 19.97 3.13 -10.04
N ALA A 296 19.26 2.01 -10.01
CA ALA A 296 17.98 1.83 -10.68
C ALA A 296 16.82 2.09 -9.69
N LEU A 297 15.66 2.57 -10.13
CA LEU A 297 14.49 2.77 -9.26
C LEU A 297 13.96 1.43 -8.71
N ILE A 298 13.95 0.43 -9.56
CA ILE A 298 13.63 -0.95 -9.19
C ILE A 298 14.84 -1.81 -9.54
N GLU A 299 15.40 -2.49 -8.55
CA GLU A 299 16.54 -3.39 -8.78
C GLU A 299 16.13 -4.54 -9.73
N PRO A 300 16.82 -4.70 -10.88
CA PRO A 300 16.45 -5.74 -11.84
C PRO A 300 16.68 -7.17 -11.34
N SER A 301 17.50 -7.37 -10.31
CA SER A 301 17.66 -8.64 -9.60
C SER A 301 16.33 -9.17 -9.05
N LEU A 302 15.47 -8.28 -8.55
CA LEU A 302 14.13 -8.60 -8.05
C LEU A 302 13.26 -9.31 -9.12
N PHE A 303 13.41 -8.93 -10.39
CA PHE A 303 12.68 -9.58 -11.49
C PHE A 303 13.23 -10.97 -11.88
N ARG A 304 14.34 -11.40 -11.27
CA ARG A 304 14.86 -12.78 -11.38
C ARG A 304 14.33 -13.66 -10.25
N ASN A 305 13.86 -13.07 -9.17
CA ASN A 305 13.26 -13.78 -8.06
C ASN A 305 11.80 -14.16 -8.41
N ARG A 306 11.55 -15.47 -8.61
CA ARG A 306 10.22 -15.98 -9.00
C ARG A 306 9.16 -15.71 -7.92
N THR A 307 9.54 -15.76 -6.64
CA THR A 307 8.66 -15.45 -5.51
C THR A 307 8.21 -14.01 -5.55
N PHE A 308 9.14 -13.08 -5.77
CA PHE A 308 8.83 -11.65 -5.89
C PHE A 308 7.92 -11.35 -7.09
N LEU A 309 8.20 -11.93 -8.27
CA LEU A 309 7.33 -11.77 -9.45
C LEU A 309 5.93 -12.34 -9.23
N ALA A 310 5.82 -13.51 -8.61
CA ALA A 310 4.53 -14.09 -8.26
C ALA A 310 3.78 -13.20 -7.27
N GLY A 311 4.48 -12.64 -6.30
CA GLY A 311 3.95 -11.66 -5.36
C GLY A 311 3.41 -10.40 -6.04
N LEU A 312 4.18 -9.80 -6.96
CA LEU A 312 3.71 -8.67 -7.76
C LEU A 312 2.45 -8.99 -8.57
N ALA A 313 2.40 -10.19 -9.19
CA ALA A 313 1.23 -10.64 -9.94
C ALA A 313 0.01 -10.82 -9.02
N ILE A 314 0.18 -11.40 -7.83
CA ILE A 314 -0.88 -11.51 -6.84
C ILE A 314 -1.39 -10.14 -6.41
N MET A 315 -0.48 -9.20 -6.09
CA MET A 315 -0.83 -7.83 -5.75
C MET A 315 -1.64 -7.16 -6.86
N LEU A 316 -1.16 -7.30 -8.13
CA LEU A 316 -1.83 -6.71 -9.29
C LEU A 316 -3.26 -7.24 -9.45
N VAL A 317 -3.44 -8.55 -9.39
CA VAL A 317 -4.74 -9.20 -9.63
C VAL A 317 -5.68 -8.96 -8.45
N PHE A 318 -5.21 -9.14 -7.22
CA PHE A 318 -6.02 -9.01 -6.01
C PHE A 318 -6.49 -7.57 -5.79
N PHE A 319 -5.58 -6.60 -5.79
CA PHE A 319 -5.94 -5.18 -5.59
C PHE A 319 -6.63 -4.56 -6.80
N GLY A 320 -6.38 -5.09 -8.01
CA GLY A 320 -7.11 -4.69 -9.20
C GLY A 320 -8.62 -4.96 -9.12
N GLY A 321 -9.01 -5.99 -8.38
CA GLY A 321 -10.41 -6.26 -8.07
C GLY A 321 -10.88 -5.53 -6.81
N THR A 322 -10.30 -5.88 -5.65
CA THR A 322 -10.79 -5.44 -4.33
C THR A 322 -10.70 -3.93 -4.12
N GLY A 323 -9.72 -3.24 -4.73
CA GLY A 323 -9.51 -1.81 -4.55
C GLY A 323 -10.65 -0.92 -5.07
N ALA A 324 -11.45 -1.40 -6.02
CA ALA A 324 -12.59 -0.65 -6.56
C ALA A 324 -13.91 -0.95 -5.82
N ILE A 325 -14.07 -2.15 -5.27
CA ILE A 325 -15.36 -2.63 -4.74
C ILE A 325 -15.93 -1.72 -3.66
N GLY A 326 -15.10 -1.24 -2.73
CA GLY A 326 -15.56 -0.35 -1.67
C GLY A 326 -16.22 0.93 -2.20
N MET A 327 -15.61 1.57 -3.21
CA MET A 327 -16.16 2.76 -3.88
C MET A 327 -17.47 2.42 -4.62
N LEU A 328 -17.48 1.34 -5.39
CA LEU A 328 -18.67 0.93 -6.16
C LEU A 328 -19.83 0.55 -5.25
N THR A 329 -19.56 -0.11 -4.13
CA THR A 329 -20.56 -0.42 -3.10
C THR A 329 -21.14 0.87 -2.51
N ALA A 330 -20.31 1.85 -2.15
CA ALA A 330 -20.78 3.12 -1.62
C ALA A 330 -21.65 3.88 -2.63
N LEU A 331 -21.29 3.85 -3.93
CA LEU A 331 -22.08 4.46 -5.01
C LEU A 331 -23.43 3.73 -5.19
N PHE A 332 -23.46 2.40 -5.17
CA PHE A 332 -24.70 1.63 -5.22
C PHE A 332 -25.63 1.98 -4.05
N LEU A 333 -25.11 2.03 -2.83
CA LEU A 333 -25.92 2.36 -1.64
C LEU A 333 -26.49 3.78 -1.73
N GLN A 334 -25.73 4.76 -2.22
CA GLN A 334 -26.19 6.15 -2.31
C GLN A 334 -27.01 6.42 -3.57
N MET A 335 -26.50 6.09 -4.77
CA MET A 335 -27.16 6.43 -6.04
C MET A 335 -28.22 5.40 -6.42
N GLY A 336 -28.02 4.12 -6.08
CA GLY A 336 -28.98 3.05 -6.32
C GLY A 336 -30.09 3.02 -5.29
N LEU A 337 -29.76 2.97 -4.00
CA LEU A 337 -30.72 2.81 -2.91
C LEU A 337 -31.13 4.14 -2.25
N GLY A 338 -30.55 5.28 -2.60
CA GLY A 338 -30.86 6.59 -2.02
C GLY A 338 -30.45 6.73 -0.55
N MET A 339 -29.49 5.94 -0.07
CA MET A 339 -29.04 6.02 1.33
C MET A 339 -28.27 7.30 1.59
N SER A 340 -28.39 7.85 2.80
CA SER A 340 -27.56 8.98 3.21
C SER A 340 -26.07 8.57 3.31
N PRO A 341 -25.14 9.53 3.20
CA PRO A 341 -23.70 9.27 3.35
C PRO A 341 -23.38 8.59 4.68
N LEU A 342 -24.01 8.99 5.79
CA LEU A 342 -23.78 8.40 7.11
C LEU A 342 -24.26 6.94 7.17
N LEU A 343 -25.46 6.64 6.67
CA LEU A 343 -25.97 5.26 6.63
C LEU A 343 -25.11 4.37 5.72
N THR A 344 -24.66 4.89 4.58
CA THR A 344 -23.71 4.21 3.70
C THR A 344 -22.43 3.85 4.46
N SER A 345 -21.87 4.82 5.20
CA SER A 345 -20.68 4.60 6.01
C SER A 345 -20.89 3.51 7.06
N ILE A 346 -22.02 3.50 7.77
CA ILE A 346 -22.33 2.49 8.78
C ILE A 346 -22.41 1.09 8.18
N VAL A 347 -23.03 0.94 7.00
CA VAL A 347 -23.09 -0.37 6.30
C VAL A 347 -21.71 -0.83 5.87
N THR A 348 -20.91 0.06 5.27
CA THR A 348 -19.58 -0.31 4.74
C THR A 348 -18.52 -0.55 5.82
N ILE A 349 -18.70 -0.04 7.04
CA ILE A 349 -17.82 -0.32 8.19
C ILE A 349 -17.68 -1.82 8.46
N ALA A 350 -18.72 -2.62 8.18
CA ALA A 350 -18.66 -4.06 8.39
C ALA A 350 -17.48 -4.71 7.67
N GLU A 351 -17.17 -4.28 6.45
CA GLU A 351 -16.01 -4.78 5.68
C GLU A 351 -14.69 -4.38 6.36
N ALA A 352 -14.56 -3.14 6.82
CA ALA A 352 -13.38 -2.67 7.54
C ALA A 352 -13.19 -3.39 8.90
N LEU A 353 -14.27 -3.62 9.65
CA LEU A 353 -14.24 -4.43 10.87
C LEU A 353 -13.83 -5.87 10.58
N GLY A 354 -14.38 -6.46 9.53
CA GLY A 354 -14.00 -7.79 9.06
C GLY A 354 -12.50 -7.85 8.74
N MET A 355 -11.98 -6.89 8.00
CA MET A 355 -10.56 -6.82 7.62
C MET A 355 -9.65 -6.71 8.86
N MET A 356 -10.03 -5.90 9.84
CA MET A 356 -9.31 -5.80 11.11
C MET A 356 -9.28 -7.14 11.88
N LEU A 357 -10.44 -7.78 12.03
CA LEU A 357 -10.53 -9.10 12.70
C LEU A 357 -9.72 -10.16 11.95
N GLY A 358 -9.73 -10.08 10.61
CA GLY A 358 -8.95 -10.95 9.74
C GLY A 358 -7.44 -10.76 9.91
N MET A 359 -6.94 -9.52 9.97
CA MET A 359 -5.53 -9.25 10.24
C MET A 359 -5.09 -9.75 11.61
N ALA A 360 -5.93 -9.57 12.65
CA ALA A 360 -5.67 -10.11 13.99
C ALA A 360 -5.67 -11.65 14.00
N ALA A 361 -6.54 -12.29 13.23
CA ALA A 361 -6.56 -13.74 13.05
C ALA A 361 -5.32 -14.23 12.30
N ALA A 362 -4.89 -13.54 11.24
CA ALA A 362 -3.68 -13.86 10.46
C ALA A 362 -2.43 -13.90 11.34
N ALA A 363 -2.29 -12.94 12.27
CA ALA A 363 -1.18 -12.89 13.22
C ALA A 363 -1.10 -14.14 14.13
N LYS A 364 -2.26 -14.77 14.42
CA LYS A 364 -2.32 -16.02 15.20
C LYS A 364 -2.17 -17.29 14.36
N LEU A 365 -2.55 -17.22 13.07
CA LEU A 365 -2.50 -18.37 12.16
C LEU A 365 -1.10 -18.59 11.54
N GLY A 366 -0.20 -17.62 11.73
CA GLY A 366 1.16 -17.63 11.20
C GLY A 366 1.25 -17.17 9.74
N GLY A 367 2.47 -16.77 9.34
CA GLY A 367 2.82 -16.21 8.03
C GLY A 367 2.93 -17.26 6.92
N THR A 368 1.88 -18.03 6.63
CA THR A 368 1.95 -19.13 5.67
C THR A 368 1.14 -18.89 4.40
N ARG A 369 1.57 -19.52 3.30
CA ARG A 369 0.79 -19.56 2.05
C ARG A 369 -0.61 -20.14 2.26
N ARG A 370 -0.78 -21.09 3.20
CA ARG A 370 -2.08 -21.67 3.55
C ARG A 370 -2.99 -20.63 4.18
N THR A 371 -2.46 -19.80 5.09
CA THR A 371 -3.20 -18.68 5.70
C THR A 371 -3.69 -17.70 4.63
N MET A 372 -2.83 -17.33 3.67
CA MET A 372 -3.23 -16.50 2.53
C MET A 372 -4.37 -17.14 1.73
N ALA A 373 -4.25 -18.43 1.38
CA ALA A 373 -5.27 -19.15 0.61
C ALA A 373 -6.61 -19.19 1.35
N ILE A 374 -6.61 -19.50 2.65
CA ILE A 374 -7.83 -19.50 3.49
C ILE A 374 -8.48 -18.12 3.47
N GLY A 375 -7.69 -17.06 3.69
CA GLY A 375 -8.20 -15.69 3.66
C GLY A 375 -8.83 -15.34 2.31
N MET A 376 -8.15 -15.62 1.20
CA MET A 376 -8.66 -15.36 -0.14
C MET A 376 -9.94 -16.16 -0.45
N VAL A 377 -10.06 -17.41 0.00
CA VAL A 377 -11.29 -18.21 -0.14
C VAL A 377 -12.44 -17.58 0.64
N ILE A 378 -12.19 -17.16 1.88
CA ILE A 378 -13.22 -16.47 2.70
C ILE A 378 -13.61 -15.14 2.06
N ALA A 379 -12.66 -14.38 1.52
CA ALA A 379 -12.93 -13.13 0.79
C ALA A 379 -13.81 -13.38 -0.45
N ALA A 380 -13.46 -14.36 -1.27
CA ALA A 380 -14.24 -14.74 -2.44
C ALA A 380 -15.66 -15.17 -2.05
N LEU A 381 -15.80 -15.95 -0.96
CA LEU A 381 -17.11 -16.37 -0.44
C LEU A 381 -17.95 -15.17 0.02
N GLY A 382 -17.36 -14.26 0.79
CA GLY A 382 -18.07 -13.03 1.24
C GLY A 382 -18.52 -12.16 0.07
N GLN A 383 -17.66 -11.96 -0.93
CA GLN A 383 -17.98 -11.21 -2.14
C GLN A 383 -19.10 -11.92 -2.98
N LEU A 384 -19.03 -13.26 -3.10
CA LEU A 384 -20.05 -14.04 -3.77
C LEU A 384 -21.40 -13.98 -3.03
N LEU A 385 -21.38 -14.07 -1.71
CA LEU A 385 -22.58 -13.91 -0.89
C LEU A 385 -23.20 -12.52 -1.04
N THR A 386 -22.38 -11.46 -1.09
CA THR A 386 -22.84 -10.10 -1.35
C THR A 386 -23.52 -9.99 -2.73
N LEU A 387 -22.88 -10.55 -3.77
CA LEU A 387 -23.45 -10.62 -5.11
C LEU A 387 -24.80 -11.34 -5.11
N LEU A 388 -24.86 -12.55 -4.55
CA LEU A 388 -26.10 -13.34 -4.51
C LEU A 388 -27.16 -12.67 -3.63
N GLY A 389 -26.76 -11.99 -2.57
CA GLY A 389 -27.66 -11.22 -1.71
C GLY A 389 -28.32 -10.04 -2.44
N ILE A 390 -27.58 -9.36 -3.32
CA ILE A 390 -28.13 -8.29 -4.17
C ILE A 390 -29.07 -8.91 -5.23
N ALA A 391 -28.61 -9.90 -5.96
CA ALA A 391 -29.36 -10.57 -7.03
C ALA A 391 -30.68 -11.18 -6.54
N ALA A 392 -30.70 -11.78 -5.36
CA ALA A 392 -31.90 -12.39 -4.78
C ALA A 392 -32.96 -11.37 -4.35
N GLN A 393 -32.59 -10.13 -4.04
CA GLN A 393 -33.49 -9.08 -3.57
C GLN A 393 -34.06 -8.22 -4.72
N GLY A 394 -33.45 -8.22 -5.89
CA GLY A 394 -33.90 -7.48 -7.07
C GLY A 394 -34.02 -5.97 -6.84
N THR A 395 -35.26 -5.43 -6.93
CA THR A 395 -35.50 -3.98 -6.76
C THR A 395 -35.65 -3.54 -5.29
N THR A 396 -35.77 -4.48 -4.35
CA THR A 396 -36.06 -4.21 -2.92
C THR A 396 -34.87 -4.53 -2.03
N VAL A 397 -33.66 -4.16 -2.46
CA VAL A 397 -32.43 -4.48 -1.72
C VAL A 397 -32.43 -3.82 -0.34
N ASN A 398 -32.37 -4.68 0.69
CA ASN A 398 -32.12 -4.24 2.06
C ASN A 398 -30.60 -4.27 2.34
N ALA A 399 -29.99 -3.09 2.39
CA ALA A 399 -28.55 -2.93 2.61
C ALA A 399 -28.06 -3.59 3.92
N TRP A 400 -28.88 -3.64 4.96
CA TRP A 400 -28.51 -4.25 6.24
C TRP A 400 -28.29 -5.76 6.15
N LEU A 401 -28.95 -6.45 5.21
CA LEU A 401 -28.71 -7.87 4.96
C LEU A 401 -27.37 -8.12 4.28
N LEU A 402 -26.78 -7.12 3.63
CA LEU A 402 -25.44 -7.20 3.02
C LEU A 402 -24.32 -7.07 4.06
N THR A 403 -24.59 -6.43 5.20
CA THR A 403 -23.60 -6.15 6.25
C THR A 403 -22.85 -7.39 6.73
N PRO A 404 -23.48 -8.53 7.09
CA PRO A 404 -22.76 -9.74 7.50
C PRO A 404 -21.92 -10.34 6.35
N MET A 405 -22.36 -10.21 5.11
CA MET A 405 -21.64 -10.72 3.93
C MET A 405 -20.36 -9.89 3.67
N MET A 406 -20.46 -8.57 3.81
CA MET A 406 -19.32 -7.64 3.72
C MET A 406 -18.32 -7.86 4.86
N LEU A 407 -18.81 -8.16 6.08
CA LEU A 407 -17.93 -8.52 7.21
C LEU A 407 -17.13 -9.79 6.90
N ILE A 408 -17.75 -10.81 6.31
CA ILE A 408 -17.08 -12.05 5.88
C ILE A 408 -16.04 -11.74 4.79
N ALA A 409 -16.40 -10.90 3.79
CA ALA A 409 -15.48 -10.47 2.75
C ALA A 409 -14.26 -9.77 3.34
N GLY A 410 -14.48 -8.80 4.22
CA GLY A 410 -13.41 -8.10 4.94
C GLY A 410 -12.53 -9.03 5.77
N LEU A 411 -13.13 -9.95 6.53
CA LEU A 411 -12.40 -10.97 7.30
C LEU A 411 -11.44 -11.75 6.41
N GLY A 412 -11.92 -12.20 5.26
CA GLY A 412 -11.10 -12.91 4.29
C GLY A 412 -9.96 -12.05 3.74
N ILE A 413 -10.23 -10.79 3.38
CA ILE A 413 -9.21 -9.84 2.90
C ILE A 413 -8.13 -9.66 3.96
N GLY A 414 -8.51 -9.44 5.23
CA GLY A 414 -7.58 -9.25 6.33
C GLY A 414 -6.70 -10.48 6.58
N ILE A 415 -7.27 -11.69 6.60
CA ILE A 415 -6.50 -12.94 6.76
C ILE A 415 -5.55 -13.14 5.56
N GLY A 416 -6.01 -12.89 4.35
CA GLY A 416 -5.22 -13.09 3.14
C GLY A 416 -4.05 -12.11 3.02
N MET A 417 -4.26 -10.86 3.42
CA MET A 417 -3.26 -9.80 3.27
C MET A 417 -2.22 -9.74 4.39
N GLY A 418 -2.57 -10.21 5.60
CA GLY A 418 -1.67 -10.17 6.76
C GLY A 418 -0.26 -10.69 6.46
N PRO A 419 -0.09 -11.93 5.96
CA PRO A 419 1.23 -12.49 5.68
C PRO A 419 1.79 -12.13 4.29
N THR A 420 1.06 -11.41 3.45
CA THR A 420 1.42 -11.23 2.03
C THR A 420 2.77 -10.56 1.86
N PHE A 421 2.99 -9.42 2.54
CA PHE A 421 4.25 -8.68 2.40
C PHE A 421 5.45 -9.49 2.89
N SER A 422 5.35 -10.16 4.03
CA SER A 422 6.46 -10.96 4.60
C SER A 422 6.83 -12.15 3.70
N ILE A 423 5.83 -12.84 3.12
CA ILE A 423 6.09 -13.97 2.21
C ILE A 423 6.70 -13.50 0.88
N ILE A 424 6.23 -12.38 0.33
CA ILE A 424 6.74 -11.88 -0.96
C ILE A 424 8.19 -11.39 -0.83
N ILE A 425 8.55 -10.78 0.30
CA ILE A 425 9.91 -10.30 0.55
C ILE A 425 10.86 -11.45 0.93
N THR A 426 10.38 -12.66 1.18
CA THR A 426 11.24 -13.83 1.44
C THR A 426 12.24 -14.03 0.31
N GLY A 427 13.53 -14.05 0.66
CA GLY A 427 14.63 -14.18 -0.33
C GLY A 427 15.01 -12.89 -1.04
N VAL A 428 14.52 -11.73 -0.56
CA VAL A 428 15.04 -10.41 -0.93
C VAL A 428 16.15 -10.04 0.05
N THR A 429 17.27 -9.56 -0.45
CA THR A 429 18.39 -9.13 0.40
C THR A 429 18.10 -7.80 1.10
N ASP A 430 18.75 -7.53 2.23
CA ASP A 430 18.59 -6.27 2.98
C ASP A 430 18.88 -5.04 2.10
N ALA A 431 19.85 -5.14 1.17
CA ALA A 431 20.16 -4.07 0.23
C ALA A 431 19.04 -3.80 -0.78
N GLU A 432 18.23 -4.80 -1.10
CA GLU A 432 17.10 -4.71 -2.05
C GLU A 432 15.75 -4.43 -1.36
N ALA A 433 15.66 -4.59 -0.02
CA ALA A 433 14.41 -4.52 0.73
C ALA A 433 13.66 -3.19 0.53
N GLY A 434 14.37 -2.07 0.47
CA GLY A 434 13.79 -0.76 0.19
C GLY A 434 13.17 -0.67 -1.21
N SER A 435 13.87 -1.17 -2.24
CA SER A 435 13.38 -1.21 -3.62
C SER A 435 12.20 -2.18 -3.77
N ALA A 436 12.25 -3.33 -3.08
CA ALA A 436 11.19 -4.34 -3.11
C ALA A 436 9.89 -3.81 -2.47
N SER A 437 9.97 -3.22 -1.28
CA SER A 437 8.80 -2.65 -0.60
C SER A 437 8.19 -1.49 -1.38
N GLY A 438 9.01 -0.60 -1.95
CA GLY A 438 8.55 0.47 -2.83
C GLY A 438 7.85 -0.05 -4.08
N ALA A 439 8.39 -1.09 -4.73
CA ALA A 439 7.78 -1.72 -5.90
C ALA A 439 6.44 -2.39 -5.55
N LEU A 440 6.35 -3.11 -4.42
CA LEU A 440 5.11 -3.75 -3.96
C LEU A 440 4.00 -2.71 -3.70
N THR A 441 4.31 -1.64 -2.96
CA THR A 441 3.35 -0.58 -2.66
C THR A 441 2.95 0.17 -3.94
N SER A 442 3.90 0.44 -4.84
CA SER A 442 3.59 1.07 -6.13
C SER A 442 2.67 0.20 -6.99
N VAL A 443 2.92 -1.12 -7.08
CA VAL A 443 2.06 -2.07 -7.80
C VAL A 443 0.67 -2.13 -7.16
N GLN A 444 0.57 -2.11 -5.84
CA GLN A 444 -0.72 -2.04 -5.13
C GLN A 444 -1.53 -0.80 -5.55
N GLN A 445 -0.91 0.38 -5.54
CA GLN A 445 -1.57 1.63 -5.92
C GLN A 445 -1.97 1.66 -7.41
N ILE A 446 -1.09 1.19 -8.29
CA ILE A 446 -1.38 1.03 -9.72
C ILE A 446 -2.55 0.08 -9.93
N SER A 447 -2.57 -1.05 -9.22
CA SER A 447 -3.65 -2.05 -9.31
C SER A 447 -4.99 -1.47 -8.89
N THR A 448 -5.00 -0.70 -7.79
CA THR A 448 -6.20 0.01 -7.33
C THR A 448 -6.69 1.01 -8.38
N ALA A 449 -5.78 1.81 -8.98
CA ALA A 449 -6.13 2.75 -10.04
C ALA A 449 -6.73 2.03 -11.27
N LEU A 450 -6.12 0.92 -11.69
CA LEU A 450 -6.63 0.09 -12.79
C LEU A 450 -8.00 -0.50 -12.47
N GLY A 451 -8.18 -1.00 -11.23
CA GLY A 451 -9.46 -1.53 -10.76
C GLY A 451 -10.57 -0.49 -10.79
N VAL A 452 -10.33 0.68 -10.20
CA VAL A 452 -11.28 1.80 -10.20
C VAL A 452 -11.62 2.22 -11.64
N SER A 453 -10.63 2.30 -12.52
CA SER A 453 -10.85 2.72 -13.90
C SER A 453 -11.62 1.67 -14.71
N THR A 454 -11.31 0.38 -14.60
CA THR A 454 -11.92 -0.70 -15.39
C THR A 454 -13.28 -1.11 -14.84
N LEU A 455 -13.34 -1.48 -13.55
CA LEU A 455 -14.59 -1.90 -12.91
C LEU A 455 -15.57 -0.74 -12.76
N GLY A 456 -15.06 0.46 -12.50
CA GLY A 456 -15.87 1.68 -12.46
C GLY A 456 -16.52 1.99 -13.81
N SER A 457 -15.76 1.92 -14.91
CA SER A 457 -16.30 2.11 -16.26
C SER A 457 -17.35 1.06 -16.61
N LEU A 458 -17.13 -0.20 -16.24
CA LEU A 458 -18.12 -1.28 -16.43
C LEU A 458 -19.39 -1.03 -15.60
N PHE A 459 -19.23 -0.71 -14.32
CA PHE A 459 -20.33 -0.40 -13.39
C PHE A 459 -21.25 0.68 -13.95
N PHE A 460 -20.70 1.82 -14.36
CA PHE A 460 -21.47 2.92 -14.91
C PHE A 460 -22.03 2.62 -16.32
N ALA A 461 -21.34 1.78 -17.13
CA ALA A 461 -21.86 1.36 -18.42
C ALA A 461 -23.14 0.52 -18.27
N ILE A 462 -23.16 -0.42 -17.32
CA ILE A 462 -24.34 -1.25 -17.03
C ILE A 462 -25.45 -0.39 -16.40
N ALA A 463 -25.11 0.49 -15.47
CA ALA A 463 -26.07 1.37 -14.84
C ALA A 463 -26.79 2.28 -15.84
N ALA A 464 -26.07 2.84 -16.82
CA ALA A 464 -26.65 3.69 -17.85
C ALA A 464 -27.54 2.94 -18.85
N GLY A 465 -27.33 1.62 -19.05
CA GLY A 465 -28.12 0.78 -19.96
C GLY A 465 -29.46 0.31 -19.39
N THR A 466 -29.80 0.62 -18.14
CA THR A 466 -30.97 0.08 -17.43
C THR A 466 -31.96 1.19 -17.10
N ALA A 467 -33.24 0.98 -17.37
CA ALA A 467 -34.29 1.97 -17.14
C ALA A 467 -34.54 2.27 -15.65
N SER A 468 -34.33 1.29 -14.75
CA SER A 468 -34.44 1.45 -13.30
C SER A 468 -33.06 1.78 -12.70
N PRO A 469 -32.88 2.93 -12.05
CA PRO A 469 -31.61 3.25 -11.41
C PRO A 469 -31.17 2.19 -10.39
N VAL A 470 -32.10 1.69 -9.57
CA VAL A 470 -31.80 0.65 -8.56
C VAL A 470 -31.22 -0.60 -9.23
N LEU A 471 -31.90 -1.13 -10.27
CA LEU A 471 -31.45 -2.31 -10.99
C LEU A 471 -30.16 -2.05 -11.76
N GLY A 472 -30.01 -0.85 -12.35
CA GLY A 472 -28.81 -0.50 -13.09
C GLY A 472 -27.55 -0.51 -12.22
N PHE A 473 -27.61 0.16 -11.07
CA PHE A 473 -26.51 0.16 -10.12
C PHE A 473 -26.30 -1.20 -9.44
N ALA A 474 -27.39 -1.98 -9.20
CA ALA A 474 -27.30 -3.34 -8.67
C ALA A 474 -26.55 -4.26 -9.64
N HIS A 475 -27.00 -4.34 -10.90
CA HIS A 475 -26.37 -5.16 -11.93
C HIS A 475 -24.90 -4.72 -12.20
N GLY A 476 -24.63 -3.41 -12.14
CA GLY A 476 -23.27 -2.88 -12.24
C GLY A 476 -22.37 -3.41 -11.11
N LEU A 477 -22.87 -3.40 -9.87
CA LEU A 477 -22.14 -3.92 -8.71
C LEU A 477 -22.00 -5.45 -8.77
N GLU A 478 -23.06 -6.16 -9.16
CA GLU A 478 -23.01 -7.63 -9.35
C GLU A 478 -21.93 -8.03 -10.35
N ALA A 479 -21.85 -7.34 -11.49
CA ALA A 479 -20.82 -7.58 -12.50
C ALA A 479 -19.40 -7.31 -11.94
N ALA A 480 -19.21 -6.22 -11.22
CA ALA A 480 -17.94 -5.90 -10.57
C ALA A 480 -17.55 -6.95 -9.52
N LEU A 481 -18.50 -7.38 -8.68
CA LEU A 481 -18.30 -8.43 -7.68
C LEU A 481 -17.95 -9.78 -8.34
N ALA A 482 -18.65 -10.16 -9.41
CA ALA A 482 -18.38 -11.39 -10.14
C ALA A 482 -16.94 -11.40 -10.70
N ILE A 483 -16.52 -10.31 -11.33
CA ILE A 483 -15.15 -10.17 -11.82
C ILE A 483 -14.16 -10.22 -10.65
N ASN A 484 -14.44 -9.53 -9.55
CA ASN A 484 -13.57 -9.54 -8.38
C ASN A 484 -13.41 -10.96 -7.79
N VAL A 485 -14.48 -11.73 -7.69
CA VAL A 485 -14.40 -13.14 -7.25
C VAL A 485 -13.48 -13.94 -8.19
N VAL A 486 -13.59 -13.77 -9.50
CA VAL A 486 -12.69 -14.43 -10.47
C VAL A 486 -11.24 -14.01 -10.24
N LEU A 487 -10.97 -12.71 -10.03
CA LEU A 487 -9.62 -12.20 -9.77
C LEU A 487 -9.04 -12.74 -8.45
N ILE A 488 -9.86 -12.88 -7.41
CA ILE A 488 -9.43 -13.50 -6.15
C ILE A 488 -9.09 -14.99 -6.37
N LEU A 489 -9.91 -15.73 -7.12
CA LEU A 489 -9.65 -17.13 -7.45
C LEU A 489 -8.38 -17.30 -8.29
N LEU A 490 -8.13 -16.39 -9.23
CA LEU A 490 -6.87 -16.35 -9.99
C LEU A 490 -5.68 -16.09 -9.06
N SER A 491 -5.83 -15.19 -8.09
CA SER A 491 -4.80 -14.92 -7.08
C SER A 491 -4.49 -16.16 -6.26
N ILE A 492 -5.49 -16.95 -5.86
CA ILE A 492 -5.30 -18.26 -5.19
C ILE A 492 -4.48 -19.20 -6.07
N GLY A 493 -4.78 -19.26 -7.37
CA GLY A 493 -4.00 -20.06 -8.33
C GLY A 493 -2.53 -19.64 -8.42
N LEU A 494 -2.24 -18.34 -8.28
CA LEU A 494 -0.88 -17.81 -8.30
C LEU A 494 -0.11 -18.11 -7.00
N LEU A 495 -0.78 -18.39 -5.87
CA LEU A 495 -0.12 -18.74 -4.60
C LEU A 495 0.82 -19.95 -4.71
N ARG A 496 0.57 -20.85 -5.67
CA ARG A 496 1.45 -22.02 -5.92
C ARG A 496 2.91 -21.66 -6.22
N PHE A 497 3.16 -20.43 -6.67
CA PHE A 497 4.50 -19.93 -6.98
C PHE A 497 5.19 -19.27 -5.78
N LEU A 498 4.49 -19.10 -4.64
CA LEU A 498 5.06 -18.59 -3.41
C LEU A 498 5.60 -19.71 -2.51
N PRO A 499 6.61 -19.45 -1.66
CA PRO A 499 7.08 -20.37 -0.64
C PRO A 499 5.97 -20.71 0.37
N GLN A 500 6.15 -21.77 1.13
CA GLN A 500 5.12 -22.22 2.10
C GLN A 500 5.05 -21.36 3.36
N ARG A 501 6.18 -20.79 3.79
CA ARG A 501 6.33 -19.94 4.99
C ARG A 501 7.16 -18.71 4.71
N ALA A 502 7.01 -17.67 5.54
CA ALA A 502 7.95 -16.56 5.60
C ALA A 502 9.30 -17.05 6.20
N ALA A 503 10.41 -16.34 5.88
CA ALA A 503 11.74 -16.77 6.33
C ALA A 503 11.89 -16.79 7.87
N GLU A 504 11.25 -15.86 8.57
CA GLU A 504 11.30 -15.76 10.04
C GLU A 504 10.65 -16.95 10.75
N ASP A 505 9.58 -17.53 10.17
CA ASP A 505 8.90 -18.72 10.72
C ASP A 505 9.65 -20.03 10.40
N ALA A 506 10.69 -19.98 9.56
CA ALA A 506 11.48 -21.16 9.17
C ALA A 506 12.66 -21.44 10.12
N GLU A 507 13.07 -20.44 10.91
CA GLU A 507 14.20 -20.55 11.87
C GLU A 507 13.74 -20.99 13.28
N GLU A 508 12.43 -21.01 13.58
CA GLU A 508 11.89 -21.44 14.89
C GLU A 508 11.61 -22.94 15.02
N PHE A 509 11.95 -23.77 14.01
CA PHE A 509 11.83 -25.23 14.02
C PHE A 509 13.15 -25.90 13.61
#